data_2ab1e4b406f7be56fe802638b2562c9a
#
_entry.id   2ab1e4b406f7be56fe802638b2562c9a
#
_cell.length_a   1.000
_cell.length_b   1.000
_cell.length_c   1.000
_cell.angle_alpha   90.00
_cell.angle_beta   90.00
_cell.angle_gamma   90.00
#
_symmetry.space_group_name_H-M   'P 1'
#
loop_
_entity.id
_entity.type
_entity.pdbx_description
1 polymer ?
#
loop_
_entity_poly.entity_id
_entity_poly.type
_entity_poly.pdbx_seq_one_letter_code
_entity_poly.pdbx_strand_id
1 'polypeptide(L)'
;MQFDKIISNLNKKNFAPIYFLMGDESYFIDQISNKISNDILDESEKEFNQTIIYGKETSVENVISICRRYPINSKYNIVIIKEAQNIKNIEKIEAYIDNYSPSTILVVCYKNKTLDKRKKITKKLSEKFILFESKKLYENQIIEWINNYLSLKGFKIEHKACFLLAEFLGVDLNKLCNEIEKLMLISYENKNISLKLIEENIGISKDFNNFELTNAISKKNILKCNQIVNYFASNQSKHPFVVTISVLFNFFNKILTYHSLKDKSDKNIAQKLKINYFFIKNYKQASYIYTPEKTIDIISLLRKYDLKSKGVNNSTINNGELLKELIYRILH
;
A
#
# COMPACT_ATOMS: atom_id res chain seq x y z
N MET A 1 -4.98 9.30 -11.87
CA MET A 1 -3.57 8.80 -11.92
C MET A 1 -3.24 8.28 -13.31
N GLN A 2 -1.97 8.07 -13.67
CA GLN A 2 -1.60 7.43 -14.95
C GLN A 2 -2.19 6.02 -15.08
N PHE A 3 -2.30 5.30 -13.95
CA PHE A 3 -2.97 4.00 -13.87
C PHE A 3 -4.42 4.05 -14.40
N ASP A 4 -5.25 4.96 -13.91
CA ASP A 4 -6.67 5.07 -14.30
C ASP A 4 -6.82 5.34 -15.80
N LYS A 5 -5.89 6.12 -16.38
CA LYS A 5 -5.85 6.39 -17.81
C LYS A 5 -5.55 5.12 -18.61
N ILE A 6 -4.61 4.30 -18.14
CA ILE A 6 -4.27 3.02 -18.79
C ILE A 6 -5.49 2.08 -18.74
N ILE A 7 -6.10 1.92 -17.55
CA ILE A 7 -7.30 1.08 -17.38
C ILE A 7 -8.46 1.57 -18.26
N SER A 8 -8.67 2.89 -18.33
CA SER A 8 -9.70 3.48 -19.19
C SER A 8 -9.45 3.20 -20.68
N ASN A 9 -8.19 3.28 -21.14
CA ASN A 9 -7.83 2.96 -22.52
C ASN A 9 -8.07 1.46 -22.83
N LEU A 10 -7.70 0.58 -21.92
CA LEU A 10 -7.96 -0.86 -22.06
C LEU A 10 -9.47 -1.16 -22.15
N ASN A 11 -10.29 -0.51 -21.32
CA ASN A 11 -11.74 -0.64 -21.38
C ASN A 11 -12.34 -0.16 -22.73
N LYS A 12 -11.71 0.84 -23.34
CA LYS A 12 -12.11 1.35 -24.67
C LYS A 12 -11.52 0.54 -25.84
N LYS A 13 -10.86 -0.59 -25.55
CA LYS A 13 -10.15 -1.43 -26.54
C LYS A 13 -9.07 -0.68 -27.33
N ASN A 14 -8.48 0.35 -26.71
CA ASN A 14 -7.36 1.10 -27.27
C ASN A 14 -6.05 0.56 -26.67
N PHE A 15 -5.44 -0.40 -27.37
CA PHE A 15 -4.26 -1.12 -26.92
C PHE A 15 -2.98 -0.52 -27.49
N ALA A 16 -1.97 -0.33 -26.63
CA ALA A 16 -0.63 0.00 -27.08
C ALA A 16 0.16 -1.30 -27.39
N PRO A 17 1.07 -1.27 -28.35
CA PRO A 17 1.87 -2.48 -28.67
C PRO A 17 2.87 -2.85 -27.57
N ILE A 18 3.30 -1.91 -26.73
CA ILE A 18 4.25 -2.20 -25.64
C ILE A 18 3.81 -1.49 -24.35
N TYR A 19 3.72 -2.26 -23.28
CA TYR A 19 3.52 -1.81 -21.90
C TYR A 19 4.75 -2.18 -21.07
N PHE A 20 5.54 -1.21 -20.68
CA PHE A 20 6.64 -1.41 -19.75
C PHE A 20 6.21 -0.91 -18.36
N LEU A 21 5.89 -1.85 -17.48
CA LEU A 21 5.33 -1.60 -16.16
C LEU A 21 6.42 -1.81 -15.11
N MET A 22 6.85 -0.76 -14.43
CA MET A 22 7.97 -0.81 -13.48
C MET A 22 7.64 -0.13 -12.16
N GLY A 23 8.39 -0.42 -11.11
CA GLY A 23 8.30 0.27 -9.82
C GLY A 23 8.01 -0.63 -8.63
N ASP A 24 7.85 0.03 -7.46
CA ASP A 24 7.85 -0.64 -6.16
C ASP A 24 6.46 -1.14 -5.72
N GLU A 25 5.36 -0.66 -6.34
CA GLU A 25 4.01 -1.13 -6.05
C GLU A 25 3.56 -2.17 -7.07
N SER A 26 3.68 -3.42 -6.70
CA SER A 26 3.35 -4.54 -7.59
C SER A 26 1.87 -4.63 -7.92
N TYR A 27 0.99 -4.18 -7.04
CA TYR A 27 -0.45 -4.23 -7.21
C TYR A 27 -0.91 -3.63 -8.55
N PHE A 28 -0.49 -2.40 -8.85
CA PHE A 28 -0.91 -1.72 -10.09
C PHE A 28 -0.34 -2.38 -11.35
N ILE A 29 0.90 -2.91 -11.25
CA ILE A 29 1.53 -3.67 -12.33
C ILE A 29 0.72 -4.93 -12.64
N ASP A 30 0.33 -5.67 -11.59
CA ASP A 30 -0.46 -6.89 -11.72
C ASP A 30 -1.88 -6.61 -12.24
N GLN A 31 -2.53 -5.54 -11.79
CA GLN A 31 -3.85 -5.15 -12.29
C GLN A 31 -3.85 -4.87 -13.81
N ILE A 32 -2.87 -4.11 -14.30
CA ILE A 32 -2.74 -3.82 -15.75
C ILE A 32 -2.45 -5.12 -16.50
N SER A 33 -1.47 -5.89 -16.05
CA SER A 33 -1.05 -7.14 -16.69
C SER A 33 -2.18 -8.17 -16.75
N ASN A 34 -2.91 -8.36 -15.64
CA ASN A 34 -4.02 -9.30 -15.58
C ASN A 34 -5.20 -8.84 -16.47
N LYS A 35 -5.47 -7.54 -16.51
CA LYS A 35 -6.50 -7.01 -17.38
C LYS A 35 -6.18 -7.25 -18.86
N ILE A 36 -4.93 -7.03 -19.28
CA ILE A 36 -4.48 -7.32 -20.64
C ILE A 36 -4.59 -8.82 -20.94
N SER A 37 -4.18 -9.68 -19.98
CA SER A 37 -4.25 -11.12 -20.10
C SER A 37 -5.67 -11.67 -20.25
N ASN A 38 -6.63 -11.05 -19.55
CA ASN A 38 -7.99 -11.59 -19.47
C ASN A 38 -8.95 -11.02 -20.52
N ASP A 39 -8.79 -9.75 -20.89
CA ASP A 39 -9.85 -8.99 -21.58
C ASP A 39 -9.61 -8.79 -23.09
N ILE A 40 -8.42 -9.12 -23.61
CA ILE A 40 -8.08 -8.83 -25.02
C ILE A 40 -8.39 -9.98 -25.95
N LEU A 41 -8.08 -11.21 -25.53
CA LEU A 41 -8.32 -12.43 -26.29
C LEU A 41 -9.43 -13.26 -25.65
N ASP A 42 -10.22 -13.91 -26.50
CA ASP A 42 -11.17 -14.92 -26.05
C ASP A 42 -10.44 -16.19 -25.58
N GLU A 43 -11.09 -17.05 -24.77
CA GLU A 43 -10.44 -18.23 -24.20
C GLU A 43 -9.86 -19.19 -25.26
N SER A 44 -10.54 -19.35 -26.38
CA SER A 44 -10.06 -20.16 -27.52
C SER A 44 -8.86 -19.54 -28.24
N GLU A 45 -8.71 -18.22 -28.23
CA GLU A 45 -7.56 -17.53 -28.83
C GLU A 45 -6.34 -17.54 -27.92
N LYS A 46 -6.53 -17.55 -26.59
CA LYS A 46 -5.45 -17.51 -25.58
C LYS A 46 -4.50 -18.70 -25.72
N GLU A 47 -5.02 -19.89 -26.03
CA GLU A 47 -4.21 -21.09 -26.13
C GLU A 47 -3.08 -20.96 -27.16
N PHE A 48 -3.34 -20.26 -28.29
CA PHE A 48 -2.39 -20.10 -29.37
C PHE A 48 -1.68 -18.75 -29.41
N ASN A 49 -2.32 -17.71 -28.85
CA ASN A 49 -1.89 -16.33 -29.02
C ASN A 49 -1.52 -15.63 -27.70
N GLN A 50 -1.51 -16.33 -26.57
CA GLN A 50 -1.06 -15.77 -25.31
C GLN A 50 0.13 -16.56 -24.75
N THR A 51 1.23 -15.87 -24.50
CA THR A 51 2.42 -16.46 -23.88
C THR A 51 2.77 -15.69 -22.61
N ILE A 52 2.74 -16.38 -21.46
CA ILE A 52 3.16 -15.82 -20.17
C ILE A 52 4.49 -16.47 -19.80
N ILE A 53 5.50 -15.66 -19.57
CA ILE A 53 6.88 -16.11 -19.31
C ILE A 53 7.38 -15.49 -18.01
N TYR A 54 8.17 -16.23 -17.25
CA TYR A 54 8.83 -15.71 -16.06
C TYR A 54 10.27 -15.32 -16.35
N GLY A 55 10.69 -14.15 -15.84
CA GLY A 55 12.00 -13.58 -16.14
C GLY A 55 13.21 -14.46 -15.74
N LYS A 56 13.05 -15.40 -14.79
CA LYS A 56 14.09 -16.38 -14.42
C LYS A 56 14.29 -17.47 -15.46
N GLU A 57 13.28 -17.73 -16.28
CA GLU A 57 13.20 -18.88 -17.20
C GLU A 57 13.45 -18.49 -18.65
N THR A 58 13.79 -17.22 -18.91
CA THR A 58 13.90 -16.71 -20.28
C THR A 58 15.07 -15.73 -20.45
N SER A 59 15.41 -15.47 -21.70
CA SER A 59 16.36 -14.43 -22.12
C SER A 59 15.67 -13.39 -22.99
N VAL A 60 16.33 -12.24 -23.20
CA VAL A 60 15.81 -11.17 -24.08
C VAL A 60 15.65 -11.68 -25.52
N GLU A 61 16.58 -12.50 -25.99
CA GLU A 61 16.57 -13.08 -27.34
C GLU A 61 15.35 -13.99 -27.54
N ASN A 62 15.04 -14.84 -26.55
CA ASN A 62 13.83 -15.68 -26.58
C ASN A 62 12.54 -14.85 -26.57
N VAL A 63 12.46 -13.83 -25.72
CA VAL A 63 11.32 -12.91 -25.70
C VAL A 63 11.10 -12.26 -27.07
N ILE A 64 12.17 -11.75 -27.70
CA ILE A 64 12.10 -11.14 -29.05
C ILE A 64 11.61 -12.15 -30.08
N SER A 65 12.11 -13.39 -30.03
CA SER A 65 11.67 -14.46 -30.93
C SER A 65 10.16 -14.71 -30.81
N ILE A 66 9.65 -14.79 -29.58
CA ILE A 66 8.21 -15.00 -29.34
C ILE A 66 7.38 -13.79 -29.80
N CYS A 67 7.84 -12.58 -29.53
CA CYS A 67 7.16 -11.36 -29.95
C CYS A 67 7.06 -11.17 -31.48
N ARG A 68 7.92 -11.85 -32.24
CA ARG A 68 7.92 -11.82 -33.71
C ARG A 68 6.99 -12.84 -34.35
N ARG A 69 6.36 -13.72 -33.58
CA ARG A 69 5.38 -14.67 -34.09
C ARG A 69 4.12 -13.95 -34.53
N TYR A 70 3.55 -14.39 -35.64
CA TYR A 70 2.24 -13.89 -36.07
C TYR A 70 1.12 -14.55 -35.27
N PRO A 71 0.05 -13.83 -34.96
CA PRO A 71 -1.12 -14.41 -34.31
C PRO A 71 -1.81 -15.43 -35.22
N ILE A 72 -2.35 -16.50 -34.64
CA ILE A 72 -3.09 -17.57 -35.32
C ILE A 72 -4.59 -17.33 -35.13
N ASN A 73 -5.29 -17.08 -36.21
CA ASN A 73 -6.75 -16.80 -36.21
C ASN A 73 -7.20 -15.72 -35.18
N SER A 74 -6.34 -14.77 -34.89
CA SER A 74 -6.59 -13.68 -33.96
C SER A 74 -5.96 -12.38 -34.45
N LYS A 75 -6.43 -11.27 -33.92
CA LYS A 75 -5.86 -9.94 -34.24
C LYS A 75 -4.55 -9.67 -33.51
N TYR A 76 -4.36 -10.26 -32.33
CA TYR A 76 -3.22 -9.96 -31.46
C TYR A 76 -2.52 -11.24 -30.97
N ASN A 77 -1.20 -11.12 -30.85
CA ASN A 77 -0.36 -12.03 -30.06
C ASN A 77 0.02 -11.32 -28.77
N ILE A 78 -0.26 -11.90 -27.60
CA ILE A 78 0.01 -11.30 -26.30
C ILE A 78 1.21 -12.01 -25.66
N VAL A 79 2.23 -11.23 -25.32
CA VAL A 79 3.44 -11.72 -24.62
C VAL A 79 3.58 -10.99 -23.30
N ILE A 80 3.47 -11.71 -22.19
CA ILE A 80 3.56 -11.14 -20.84
C ILE A 80 4.80 -11.69 -20.16
N ILE A 81 5.71 -10.81 -19.78
CA ILE A 81 6.90 -11.16 -19.01
C ILE A 81 6.64 -10.83 -17.54
N LYS A 82 6.40 -11.83 -16.72
CA LYS A 82 6.30 -11.67 -15.26
C LYS A 82 7.71 -11.69 -14.65
N GLU A 83 7.90 -10.87 -13.61
CA GLU A 83 9.19 -10.74 -12.91
C GLU A 83 10.38 -10.43 -13.85
N ALA A 84 10.19 -9.55 -14.80
CA ALA A 84 11.21 -9.18 -15.80
C ALA A 84 12.50 -8.62 -15.19
N GLN A 85 12.50 -8.19 -13.90
CA GLN A 85 13.69 -7.77 -13.15
C GLN A 85 14.75 -8.87 -12.99
N ASN A 86 14.37 -10.13 -13.26
CA ASN A 86 15.27 -11.27 -13.21
C ASN A 86 15.95 -11.58 -14.55
N ILE A 87 15.52 -10.95 -15.65
CA ILE A 87 16.17 -11.08 -16.95
C ILE A 87 17.48 -10.31 -16.95
N LYS A 88 18.57 -10.97 -17.29
CA LYS A 88 19.87 -10.31 -17.47
C LYS A 88 19.83 -9.38 -18.69
N ASN A 89 20.33 -8.15 -18.51
CA ASN A 89 20.41 -7.15 -19.58
C ASN A 89 19.07 -6.89 -20.30
N ILE A 90 17.97 -6.81 -19.55
CA ILE A 90 16.60 -6.54 -20.07
C ILE A 90 16.59 -5.35 -21.06
N GLU A 91 17.52 -4.42 -20.92
CA GLU A 91 17.65 -3.23 -21.78
C GLU A 91 17.93 -3.58 -23.25
N LYS A 92 18.48 -4.76 -23.56
CA LYS A 92 18.66 -5.25 -24.94
C LYS A 92 17.32 -5.42 -25.69
N ILE A 93 16.18 -5.41 -24.98
CA ILE A 93 14.85 -5.40 -25.60
C ILE A 93 14.62 -4.15 -26.46
N GLU A 94 15.50 -3.14 -26.35
CA GLU A 94 15.54 -1.97 -27.23
C GLU A 94 15.56 -2.36 -28.72
N ALA A 95 16.24 -3.45 -29.08
CA ALA A 95 16.27 -3.95 -30.46
C ALA A 95 14.89 -4.36 -30.99
N TYR A 96 14.00 -4.84 -30.10
CA TYR A 96 12.60 -5.12 -30.46
C TYR A 96 11.77 -3.84 -30.51
N ILE A 97 11.98 -2.92 -29.58
CA ILE A 97 11.27 -1.64 -29.51
C ILE A 97 11.43 -0.84 -30.81
N ASP A 98 12.61 -0.90 -31.42
CA ASP A 98 12.90 -0.18 -32.68
C ASP A 98 12.17 -0.80 -33.89
N ASN A 99 11.89 -2.10 -33.87
CA ASN A 99 11.23 -2.86 -34.94
C ASN A 99 10.19 -3.82 -34.35
N TYR A 100 9.20 -3.26 -33.64
CA TYR A 100 8.14 -4.03 -33.01
C TYR A 100 7.10 -4.54 -34.01
N SER A 101 6.48 -5.67 -33.69
CA SER A 101 5.35 -6.20 -34.46
C SER A 101 4.05 -5.49 -34.04
N PRO A 102 3.30 -4.83 -34.96
CA PRO A 102 2.04 -4.17 -34.63
C PRO A 102 0.95 -5.11 -34.13
N SER A 103 1.01 -6.38 -34.50
CA SER A 103 0.07 -7.43 -34.05
C SER A 103 0.43 -8.03 -32.69
N THR A 104 1.54 -7.62 -32.09
CA THR A 104 1.98 -8.14 -30.79
C THR A 104 1.81 -7.10 -29.72
N ILE A 105 1.19 -7.49 -28.60
CA ILE A 105 1.12 -6.70 -27.38
C ILE A 105 2.10 -7.27 -26.38
N LEU A 106 3.19 -6.55 -26.16
CA LEU A 106 4.23 -6.93 -25.19
C LEU A 106 4.00 -6.23 -23.85
N VAL A 107 3.90 -7.02 -22.77
CA VAL A 107 3.77 -6.51 -21.41
C VAL A 107 4.98 -6.93 -20.59
N VAL A 108 5.76 -5.98 -20.11
CA VAL A 108 6.95 -6.21 -19.29
C VAL A 108 6.65 -5.80 -17.85
N CYS A 109 6.52 -6.78 -16.94
CA CYS A 109 6.29 -6.53 -15.51
C CYS A 109 7.65 -6.50 -14.78
N TYR A 110 8.21 -5.29 -14.59
CA TYR A 110 9.51 -5.04 -14.00
C TYR A 110 9.33 -4.56 -12.54
N LYS A 111 9.15 -5.49 -11.62
CA LYS A 111 8.79 -5.23 -10.22
C LYS A 111 9.99 -4.88 -9.36
N ASN A 112 9.76 -4.03 -8.33
CA ASN A 112 10.74 -3.61 -7.33
C ASN A 112 12.03 -2.99 -7.92
N LYS A 113 11.98 -2.57 -9.16
CA LYS A 113 13.08 -1.90 -9.87
C LYS A 113 12.51 -0.88 -10.86
N THR A 114 13.35 0.04 -11.28
CA THR A 114 13.05 1.01 -12.34
C THR A 114 14.19 1.07 -13.35
N LEU A 115 13.89 1.40 -14.60
CA LEU A 115 14.91 1.71 -15.60
C LEU A 115 15.55 3.08 -15.30
N ASP A 116 16.83 3.23 -15.60
CA ASP A 116 17.49 4.54 -15.53
C ASP A 116 16.87 5.49 -16.57
N LYS A 117 16.30 6.61 -16.07
CA LYS A 117 15.61 7.61 -16.91
C LYS A 117 16.51 8.27 -17.95
N ARG A 118 17.83 8.22 -17.77
CA ARG A 118 18.82 8.79 -18.68
C ARG A 118 19.07 7.90 -19.90
N LYS A 119 18.75 6.61 -19.81
CA LYS A 119 19.00 5.64 -20.89
C LYS A 119 18.08 5.85 -22.08
N LYS A 120 18.61 5.57 -23.28
CA LYS A 120 17.92 5.75 -24.56
C LYS A 120 16.63 4.92 -24.60
N ILE A 121 16.67 3.68 -24.12
CA ILE A 121 15.47 2.81 -24.04
C ILE A 121 14.33 3.45 -23.24
N THR A 122 14.64 4.06 -22.10
CA THR A 122 13.61 4.67 -21.24
C THR A 122 12.94 5.86 -21.91
N LYS A 123 13.73 6.68 -22.64
CA LYS A 123 13.19 7.79 -23.42
C LYS A 123 12.28 7.29 -24.54
N LYS A 124 12.73 6.31 -25.33
CA LYS A 124 11.91 5.71 -26.40
C LYS A 124 10.59 5.14 -25.88
N LEU A 125 10.64 4.40 -24.74
CA LEU A 125 9.44 3.84 -24.13
C LEU A 125 8.45 4.94 -23.69
N SER A 126 8.95 6.01 -23.09
CA SER A 126 8.09 7.11 -22.63
C SER A 126 7.47 7.95 -23.75
N GLU A 127 8.16 8.06 -24.89
CA GLU A 127 7.70 8.86 -26.04
C GLU A 127 6.71 8.11 -26.95
N LYS A 128 6.92 6.81 -27.16
CA LYS A 128 6.20 6.04 -28.19
C LYS A 128 5.22 5.00 -27.62
N PHE A 129 5.37 4.58 -26.36
CA PHE A 129 4.66 3.47 -25.78
C PHE A 129 4.16 3.78 -24.37
N ILE A 130 3.66 2.79 -23.66
CA ILE A 130 3.25 2.94 -22.28
C ILE A 130 4.40 2.60 -21.34
N LEU A 131 5.05 3.61 -20.78
CA LEU A 131 5.98 3.47 -19.67
C LEU A 131 5.24 3.88 -18.39
N PHE A 132 4.96 2.90 -17.53
CA PHE A 132 4.27 3.13 -16.27
C PHE A 132 5.20 2.90 -15.08
N GLU A 133 5.39 3.94 -14.24
CA GLU A 133 6.15 3.85 -13.00
C GLU A 133 5.19 3.77 -11.81
N SER A 134 5.09 2.59 -11.22
CA SER A 134 4.25 2.31 -10.06
C SER A 134 4.98 2.67 -8.78
N LYS A 135 4.42 3.59 -8.00
CA LYS A 135 5.00 4.03 -6.72
C LYS A 135 4.15 3.53 -5.57
N LYS A 136 4.81 3.14 -4.47
CA LYS A 136 4.10 2.83 -3.22
C LYS A 136 3.26 4.00 -2.76
N LEU A 137 2.07 3.70 -2.28
CA LEU A 137 1.23 4.70 -1.63
C LEU A 137 1.74 4.97 -0.21
N TYR A 138 1.61 6.22 0.21
CA TYR A 138 1.82 6.60 1.60
C TYR A 138 0.55 6.35 2.43
N GLU A 139 0.68 6.21 3.75
CA GLU A 139 -0.43 5.96 4.68
C GLU A 139 -1.62 6.90 4.47
N ASN A 140 -1.36 8.19 4.25
CA ASN A 140 -2.40 9.18 4.01
C ASN A 140 -3.15 9.01 2.68
N GLN A 141 -2.57 8.29 1.71
CA GLN A 141 -3.17 8.00 0.41
C GLN A 141 -4.01 6.71 0.43
N ILE A 142 -3.76 5.81 1.39
CA ILE A 142 -4.49 4.53 1.51
C ILE A 142 -5.98 4.75 1.73
N ILE A 143 -6.35 5.70 2.59
CA ILE A 143 -7.76 6.00 2.89
C ILE A 143 -8.51 6.47 1.65
N GLU A 144 -7.90 7.38 0.88
CA GLU A 144 -8.45 7.84 -0.39
C GLU A 144 -8.54 6.70 -1.40
N TRP A 145 -7.52 5.87 -1.47
CA TRP A 145 -7.48 4.72 -2.34
C TRP A 145 -8.58 3.70 -2.01
N ILE A 146 -8.81 3.36 -0.72
CA ILE A 146 -9.89 2.46 -0.28
C ILE A 146 -11.26 3.01 -0.69
N ASN A 147 -11.51 4.29 -0.44
CA ASN A 147 -12.77 4.93 -0.80
C ASN A 147 -13.01 4.90 -2.32
N ASN A 148 -11.99 5.23 -3.11
CA ASN A 148 -12.07 5.20 -4.57
C ASN A 148 -12.29 3.77 -5.10
N TYR A 149 -11.56 2.78 -4.55
CA TYR A 149 -11.70 1.39 -4.93
C TYR A 149 -13.11 0.85 -4.70
N LEU A 150 -13.69 1.14 -3.53
CA LEU A 150 -15.05 0.75 -3.19
C LEU A 150 -16.11 1.49 -4.01
N SER A 151 -15.94 2.79 -4.20
CA SER A 151 -16.85 3.62 -5.01
C SER A 151 -16.95 3.12 -6.46
N LEU A 152 -15.82 2.74 -7.08
CA LEU A 152 -15.79 2.17 -8.43
C LEU A 152 -16.58 0.86 -8.52
N LYS A 153 -16.70 0.11 -7.43
CA LYS A 153 -17.47 -1.14 -7.34
C LYS A 153 -18.91 -0.93 -6.79
N GLY A 154 -19.30 0.33 -6.55
CA GLY A 154 -20.62 0.71 -6.05
C GLY A 154 -20.85 0.47 -4.55
N PHE A 155 -19.76 0.32 -3.79
CA PHE A 155 -19.81 0.15 -2.33
C PHE A 155 -19.46 1.44 -1.59
N LYS A 156 -19.93 1.53 -0.34
CA LYS A 156 -19.58 2.57 0.61
C LYS A 156 -18.89 1.94 1.84
N ILE A 157 -18.13 2.74 2.55
CA ILE A 157 -17.50 2.34 3.81
C ILE A 157 -17.66 3.44 4.85
N GLU A 158 -17.94 3.07 6.08
CA GLU A 158 -17.93 4.01 7.19
C GLU A 158 -16.53 4.59 7.41
N HIS A 159 -16.46 5.86 7.72
CA HIS A 159 -15.18 6.58 7.85
C HIS A 159 -14.23 5.93 8.86
N LYS A 160 -14.75 5.56 10.07
CA LYS A 160 -13.96 4.84 11.08
C LYS A 160 -13.51 3.46 10.61
N ALA A 161 -14.36 2.74 9.89
CA ALA A 161 -14.05 1.44 9.31
C ALA A 161 -12.90 1.53 8.30
N CYS A 162 -12.91 2.54 7.43
CA CYS A 162 -11.84 2.80 6.47
C CYS A 162 -10.49 3.04 7.17
N PHE A 163 -10.49 3.81 8.26
CA PHE A 163 -9.27 4.04 9.05
C PHE A 163 -8.74 2.77 9.70
N LEU A 164 -9.61 1.97 10.31
CA LEU A 164 -9.20 0.71 10.93
C LEU A 164 -8.60 -0.26 9.92
N LEU A 165 -9.17 -0.35 8.72
CA LEU A 165 -8.59 -1.14 7.65
C LEU A 165 -7.20 -0.65 7.27
N ALA A 166 -7.05 0.66 7.04
CA ALA A 166 -5.78 1.25 6.67
C ALA A 166 -4.71 1.07 7.75
N GLU A 167 -5.07 1.21 9.03
CA GLU A 167 -4.15 1.02 10.16
C GLU A 167 -3.73 -0.44 10.31
N PHE A 168 -4.68 -1.36 10.22
CA PHE A 168 -4.43 -2.78 10.48
C PHE A 168 -3.68 -3.48 9.34
N LEU A 169 -4.04 -3.18 8.09
CA LEU A 169 -3.47 -3.79 6.91
C LEU A 169 -2.27 -3.01 6.36
N GLY A 170 -2.10 -1.76 6.79
CA GLY A 170 -1.02 -0.88 6.36
C GLY A 170 -1.13 -0.47 4.91
N VAL A 171 0.04 -0.37 4.23
CA VAL A 171 0.15 0.11 2.85
C VAL A 171 0.20 -1.02 1.81
N ASP A 172 0.00 -2.27 2.22
CA ASP A 172 0.00 -3.43 1.32
C ASP A 172 -1.33 -3.51 0.57
N LEU A 173 -1.36 -3.01 -0.68
CA LEU A 173 -2.57 -2.97 -1.49
C LEU A 173 -3.13 -4.35 -1.83
N ASN A 174 -2.29 -5.39 -1.94
CA ASN A 174 -2.77 -6.74 -2.21
C ASN A 174 -3.56 -7.29 -1.01
N LYS A 175 -3.04 -7.10 0.21
CA LYS A 175 -3.76 -7.48 1.43
C LYS A 175 -5.04 -6.68 1.59
N LEU A 176 -4.99 -5.37 1.37
CA LEU A 176 -6.16 -4.48 1.41
C LEU A 176 -7.24 -4.94 0.44
N CYS A 177 -6.90 -5.21 -0.82
CA CYS A 177 -7.85 -5.73 -1.81
C CYS A 177 -8.49 -7.03 -1.36
N ASN A 178 -7.69 -8.01 -0.94
CA ASN A 178 -8.21 -9.31 -0.53
C ASN A 178 -9.20 -9.19 0.63
N GLU A 179 -8.89 -8.39 1.65
CA GLU A 179 -9.80 -8.18 2.78
C GLU A 179 -11.04 -7.37 2.39
N ILE A 180 -10.89 -6.32 1.57
CA ILE A 180 -12.02 -5.53 1.07
C ILE A 180 -12.95 -6.40 0.20
N GLU A 181 -12.42 -7.26 -0.66
CA GLU A 181 -13.23 -8.14 -1.49
C GLU A 181 -14.04 -9.14 -0.67
N LYS A 182 -13.46 -9.72 0.39
CA LYS A 182 -14.21 -10.53 1.36
C LYS A 182 -15.36 -9.75 2.00
N LEU A 183 -15.07 -8.53 2.48
CA LEU A 183 -16.09 -7.67 3.09
C LEU A 183 -17.20 -7.30 2.10
N MET A 184 -16.86 -7.06 0.85
CA MET A 184 -17.84 -6.78 -0.22
C MET A 184 -18.75 -7.97 -0.49
N LEU A 185 -18.22 -9.21 -0.48
CA LEU A 185 -19.04 -10.43 -0.62
C LEU A 185 -20.06 -10.55 0.52
N ILE A 186 -19.64 -10.28 1.75
CA ILE A 186 -20.51 -10.36 2.94
C ILE A 186 -21.56 -9.24 2.96
N SER A 187 -21.19 -8.05 2.49
CA SER A 187 -22.07 -6.86 2.47
C SER A 187 -22.76 -6.61 1.12
N TYR A 188 -22.87 -7.63 0.28
CA TYR A 188 -23.35 -7.50 -1.10
C TYR A 188 -24.75 -6.87 -1.22
N GLU A 189 -25.66 -7.17 -0.29
CA GLU A 189 -27.03 -6.65 -0.31
C GLU A 189 -27.10 -5.15 0.03
N ASN A 190 -26.41 -4.72 1.08
CA ASN A 190 -26.46 -3.34 1.58
C ASN A 190 -25.38 -2.45 0.97
N LYS A 191 -24.37 -3.04 0.32
CA LYS A 191 -23.24 -2.32 -0.31
C LYS A 191 -22.56 -1.31 0.62
N ASN A 192 -22.60 -1.59 1.93
CA ASN A 192 -22.03 -0.72 2.95
C ASN A 192 -21.17 -1.50 3.94
N ILE A 193 -19.89 -1.15 4.03
CA ILE A 193 -18.93 -1.76 4.95
C ILE A 193 -18.95 -0.97 6.25
N SER A 194 -19.56 -1.55 7.27
CA SER A 194 -19.65 -0.96 8.61
C SER A 194 -18.46 -1.34 9.49
N LEU A 195 -18.28 -0.58 10.58
CA LEU A 195 -17.29 -0.90 11.60
C LEU A 195 -17.52 -2.30 12.22
N LYS A 196 -18.78 -2.64 12.47
CA LYS A 196 -19.17 -3.95 13.00
C LYS A 196 -18.76 -5.10 12.08
N LEU A 197 -18.95 -4.93 10.77
CA LEU A 197 -18.57 -5.94 9.78
C LEU A 197 -17.07 -6.22 9.79
N ILE A 198 -16.24 -5.18 9.95
CA ILE A 198 -14.78 -5.31 10.08
C ILE A 198 -14.41 -6.06 11.36
N GLU A 199 -15.03 -5.71 12.49
CA GLU A 199 -14.79 -6.36 13.77
C GLU A 199 -15.07 -7.87 13.71
N GLU A 200 -16.20 -8.25 13.13
CA GLU A 200 -16.63 -9.64 13.05
C GLU A 200 -15.78 -10.49 12.07
N ASN A 201 -15.30 -9.91 10.97
CA ASN A 201 -14.70 -10.68 9.88
C ASN A 201 -13.17 -10.51 9.76
N ILE A 202 -12.60 -9.41 10.24
CA ILE A 202 -11.14 -9.18 10.22
C ILE A 202 -10.53 -9.38 11.61
N GLY A 203 -11.38 -9.43 12.65
CA GLY A 203 -10.93 -9.67 14.02
C GLY A 203 -10.24 -8.46 14.66
N ILE A 204 -10.55 -7.26 14.18
CA ILE A 204 -10.08 -5.99 14.75
C ILE A 204 -11.11 -5.51 15.75
N SER A 205 -10.71 -5.35 17.02
CA SER A 205 -11.61 -4.75 18.02
C SER A 205 -11.83 -3.27 17.73
N LYS A 206 -13.10 -2.83 17.70
CA LYS A 206 -13.44 -1.41 17.53
C LYS A 206 -13.00 -0.54 18.71
N ASP A 207 -12.91 -1.14 19.91
CA ASP A 207 -12.63 -0.44 21.17
C ASP A 207 -11.17 -0.59 21.62
N PHE A 208 -10.48 -1.64 21.18
CA PHE A 208 -9.12 -1.98 21.61
C PHE A 208 -8.21 -2.18 20.40
N ASN A 209 -7.76 -1.07 19.83
CA ASN A 209 -6.82 -1.00 18.71
C ASN A 209 -5.85 0.19 18.91
N ASN A 210 -4.80 0.26 18.09
CA ASN A 210 -3.79 1.32 18.22
C ASN A 210 -4.34 2.72 17.97
N PHE A 211 -5.36 2.85 17.11
CA PHE A 211 -6.02 4.11 16.86
C PHE A 211 -6.75 4.62 18.14
N GLU A 212 -7.50 3.75 18.79
CA GLU A 212 -8.18 4.11 20.05
C GLU A 212 -7.15 4.36 21.19
N LEU A 213 -6.01 3.68 21.19
CA LEU A 213 -4.91 3.96 22.11
C LEU A 213 -4.36 5.38 21.91
N THR A 214 -4.02 5.76 20.68
CA THR A 214 -3.52 7.13 20.39
C THR A 214 -4.56 8.19 20.65
N ASN A 215 -5.84 7.92 20.37
CA ASN A 215 -6.95 8.81 20.69
C ASN A 215 -7.13 8.99 22.21
N ALA A 216 -7.01 7.92 22.99
CA ALA A 216 -7.05 7.98 24.45
C ALA A 216 -5.86 8.76 25.03
N ILE A 217 -4.63 8.53 24.49
CA ILE A 217 -3.42 9.26 24.84
C ILE A 217 -3.58 10.75 24.50
N SER A 218 -4.12 11.10 23.32
CA SER A 218 -4.31 12.50 22.90
C SER A 218 -5.22 13.31 23.84
N LYS A 219 -6.07 12.60 24.61
CA LYS A 219 -6.99 13.18 25.62
C LYS A 219 -6.51 12.96 27.06
N LYS A 220 -5.38 12.31 27.25
CA LYS A 220 -4.88 11.85 28.55
C LYS A 220 -5.91 11.03 29.33
N ASN A 221 -6.71 10.21 28.62
CA ASN A 221 -7.70 9.33 29.23
C ASN A 221 -7.03 8.08 29.79
N ILE A 222 -6.53 8.16 31.05
CA ILE A 222 -5.75 7.13 31.73
C ILE A 222 -6.53 5.81 31.80
N LEU A 223 -7.83 5.86 32.14
CA LEU A 223 -8.66 4.66 32.27
C LEU A 223 -8.75 3.90 30.93
N LYS A 224 -9.06 4.58 29.84
CA LYS A 224 -9.18 3.96 28.51
C LYS A 224 -7.83 3.43 28.02
N CYS A 225 -6.75 4.17 28.24
CA CYS A 225 -5.38 3.69 27.92
C CYS A 225 -5.09 2.38 28.64
N ASN A 226 -5.33 2.29 29.96
CA ASN A 226 -5.10 1.08 30.73
C ASN A 226 -5.96 -0.11 30.26
N GLN A 227 -7.22 0.11 29.91
CA GLN A 227 -8.09 -0.93 29.35
C GLN A 227 -7.52 -1.50 28.05
N ILE A 228 -7.11 -0.62 27.12
CA ILE A 228 -6.53 -1.02 25.84
C ILE A 228 -5.22 -1.78 26.03
N VAL A 229 -4.33 -1.27 26.89
CA VAL A 229 -3.02 -1.86 27.12
C VAL A 229 -3.12 -3.23 27.80
N ASN A 230 -4.05 -3.40 28.76
CA ASN A 230 -4.32 -4.70 29.36
C ASN A 230 -4.85 -5.71 28.34
N TYR A 231 -5.74 -5.26 27.43
CA TYR A 231 -6.21 -6.10 26.34
C TYR A 231 -5.07 -6.52 25.40
N PHE A 232 -4.17 -5.58 25.04
CA PHE A 232 -3.00 -5.89 24.21
C PHE A 232 -2.04 -6.86 24.90
N ALA A 233 -1.78 -6.65 26.18
CA ALA A 233 -0.91 -7.53 26.98
C ALA A 233 -1.43 -8.97 27.03
N SER A 234 -2.76 -9.15 27.07
CA SER A 234 -3.41 -10.46 27.07
C SER A 234 -3.54 -11.06 25.65
N ASN A 235 -3.36 -10.29 24.60
CA ASN A 235 -3.54 -10.69 23.19
C ASN A 235 -2.31 -10.34 22.32
N GLN A 236 -1.10 -10.63 22.79
CA GLN A 236 0.16 -10.20 22.18
C GLN A 236 0.37 -10.69 20.74
N SER A 237 -0.18 -11.83 20.36
CA SER A 237 -0.11 -12.36 18.98
C SER A 237 -0.87 -11.48 17.98
N LYS A 238 -2.01 -10.91 18.39
CA LYS A 238 -2.83 -9.99 17.57
C LYS A 238 -2.36 -8.54 17.67
N HIS A 239 -1.73 -8.18 18.77
CA HIS A 239 -1.21 -6.84 19.07
C HIS A 239 0.28 -6.88 19.42
N PRO A 240 1.17 -7.13 18.45
CA PRO A 240 2.61 -7.19 18.69
C PRO A 240 3.13 -5.85 19.21
N PHE A 241 3.97 -5.91 20.25
CA PHE A 241 4.58 -4.73 20.88
C PHE A 241 5.29 -3.82 19.88
N VAL A 242 6.02 -4.40 18.92
CA VAL A 242 6.78 -3.67 17.88
C VAL A 242 5.87 -2.82 17.01
N VAL A 243 4.66 -3.29 16.70
CA VAL A 243 3.67 -2.53 15.92
C VAL A 243 3.15 -1.35 16.76
N THR A 244 2.75 -1.61 18.00
CA THR A 244 2.24 -0.56 18.91
C THR A 244 3.28 0.53 19.15
N ILE A 245 4.55 0.16 19.40
CA ILE A 245 5.61 1.16 19.64
C ILE A 245 5.89 2.01 18.39
N SER A 246 5.79 1.41 17.19
CA SER A 246 5.94 2.14 15.92
C SER A 246 4.82 3.15 15.71
N VAL A 247 3.58 2.78 16.04
CA VAL A 247 2.42 3.70 15.96
C VAL A 247 2.58 4.84 16.95
N LEU A 248 2.99 4.55 18.19
CA LEU A 248 3.24 5.59 19.20
C LEU A 248 4.37 6.53 18.79
N PHE A 249 5.46 5.99 18.24
CA PHE A 249 6.57 6.80 17.72
C PHE A 249 6.09 7.75 16.62
N ASN A 250 5.34 7.25 15.64
CA ASN A 250 4.79 8.07 14.58
C ASN A 250 3.83 9.14 15.11
N PHE A 251 3.02 8.81 16.09
CA PHE A 251 2.11 9.76 16.75
C PHE A 251 2.86 10.91 17.43
N PHE A 252 3.85 10.60 18.28
CA PHE A 252 4.61 11.63 18.99
C PHE A 252 5.55 12.41 18.07
N ASN A 253 6.11 11.79 17.03
CA ASN A 253 6.90 12.49 16.02
C ASN A 253 6.04 13.53 15.26
N LYS A 254 4.79 13.20 14.94
CA LYS A 254 3.84 14.16 14.36
C LYS A 254 3.47 15.29 15.33
N ILE A 255 3.35 15.02 16.64
CA ILE A 255 3.15 16.08 17.66
C ILE A 255 4.37 17.00 17.70
N LEU A 256 5.59 16.45 17.69
CA LEU A 256 6.82 17.26 17.65
C LEU A 256 6.89 18.12 16.39
N THR A 257 6.53 17.54 15.24
CA THR A 257 6.43 18.29 13.97
C THR A 257 5.36 19.39 14.07
N TYR A 258 4.21 19.14 14.68
CA TYR A 258 3.17 20.15 14.89
C TYR A 258 3.69 21.33 15.69
N HIS A 259 4.50 21.10 16.73
CA HIS A 259 5.09 22.19 17.53
C HIS A 259 6.04 23.07 16.70
N SER A 260 6.75 22.52 15.73
CA SER A 260 7.65 23.29 14.86
C SER A 260 6.96 24.10 13.76
N LEU A 261 5.62 23.90 13.55
CA LEU A 261 4.88 24.61 12.52
C LEU A 261 4.65 26.08 12.90
N LYS A 262 5.04 27.01 12.01
CA LYS A 262 4.70 28.43 12.09
C LYS A 262 3.23 28.68 11.72
N ASP A 263 2.80 28.11 10.59
CA ASP A 263 1.41 28.15 10.15
C ASP A 263 0.66 26.92 10.67
N LYS A 264 -0.31 27.16 11.56
CA LYS A 264 -1.19 26.15 12.19
C LYS A 264 -2.58 26.09 11.55
N SER A 265 -2.73 26.54 10.29
CA SER A 265 -3.95 26.30 9.52
C SER A 265 -4.16 24.81 9.28
N ASP A 266 -5.42 24.38 9.26
CA ASP A 266 -5.77 22.95 9.11
C ASP A 266 -5.19 22.36 7.81
N LYS A 267 -5.18 23.16 6.74
CA LYS A 267 -4.59 22.76 5.46
C LYS A 267 -3.08 22.48 5.56
N ASN A 268 -2.33 23.36 6.21
CA ASN A 268 -0.89 23.20 6.39
C ASN A 268 -0.58 22.04 7.36
N ILE A 269 -1.35 21.90 8.45
CA ILE A 269 -1.22 20.78 9.39
C ILE A 269 -1.41 19.45 8.67
N ALA A 270 -2.52 19.28 7.94
CA ALA A 270 -2.82 18.06 7.19
C ALA A 270 -1.69 17.69 6.22
N GLN A 271 -1.17 18.68 5.49
CA GLN A 271 -0.11 18.49 4.52
C GLN A 271 1.25 18.14 5.16
N LYS A 272 1.66 18.88 6.20
CA LYS A 272 2.95 18.71 6.86
C LYS A 272 3.03 17.46 7.71
N LEU A 273 1.97 17.15 8.45
CA LEU A 273 1.87 15.92 9.26
C LEU A 273 1.48 14.70 8.42
N LYS A 274 1.08 14.89 7.15
CA LYS A 274 0.58 13.84 6.26
C LYS A 274 -0.58 13.06 6.91
N ILE A 275 -1.57 13.78 7.45
CA ILE A 275 -2.73 13.24 8.12
C ILE A 275 -4.02 13.71 7.43
N ASN A 276 -5.11 12.95 7.64
CA ASN A 276 -6.43 13.40 7.22
C ASN A 276 -6.93 14.53 8.13
N TYR A 277 -7.70 15.48 7.56
CA TYR A 277 -8.31 16.61 8.28
C TYR A 277 -9.07 16.20 9.56
N PHE A 278 -9.71 15.03 9.55
CA PHE A 278 -10.44 14.49 10.67
C PHE A 278 -9.61 14.35 11.96
N PHE A 279 -8.31 14.05 11.83
CA PHE A 279 -7.42 13.84 12.98
C PHE A 279 -6.74 15.10 13.49
N ILE A 280 -6.84 16.20 12.79
CA ILE A 280 -6.18 17.47 13.18
C ILE A 280 -6.56 17.84 14.63
N LYS A 281 -7.83 17.66 14.98
CA LYS A 281 -8.33 17.94 16.35
C LYS A 281 -7.56 17.14 17.41
N ASN A 282 -7.28 15.87 17.16
CA ASN A 282 -6.57 15.01 18.11
C ASN A 282 -5.12 15.47 18.30
N TYR A 283 -4.42 15.85 17.20
CA TYR A 283 -3.06 16.38 17.30
C TYR A 283 -3.00 17.75 17.96
N LYS A 284 -3.96 18.64 17.67
CA LYS A 284 -4.11 19.92 18.38
C LYS A 284 -4.29 19.68 19.88
N GLN A 285 -5.20 18.78 20.27
CA GLN A 285 -5.45 18.47 21.68
C GLN A 285 -4.22 17.85 22.35
N ALA A 286 -3.55 16.90 21.67
CA ALA A 286 -2.34 16.29 22.19
C ALA A 286 -1.20 17.30 22.39
N SER A 287 -1.05 18.28 21.49
CA SER A 287 -0.01 19.31 21.62
C SER A 287 -0.17 20.23 22.82
N TYR A 288 -1.38 20.42 23.35
CA TYR A 288 -1.57 21.15 24.61
C TYR A 288 -1.14 20.33 25.85
N ILE A 289 -1.22 18.99 25.76
CA ILE A 289 -0.88 18.08 26.87
C ILE A 289 0.61 17.74 26.88
N TYR A 290 1.15 17.52 25.68
CA TYR A 290 2.55 17.10 25.48
C TYR A 290 3.34 18.25 24.88
N THR A 291 4.08 18.99 25.75
CA THR A 291 4.98 20.07 25.33
C THR A 291 6.11 19.53 24.43
N PRO A 292 6.85 20.38 23.70
CA PRO A 292 8.00 19.92 22.90
C PRO A 292 9.01 19.09 23.69
N GLU A 293 9.34 19.55 24.91
CA GLU A 293 10.30 18.88 25.81
C GLU A 293 9.76 17.50 26.23
N LYS A 294 8.52 17.43 26.72
CA LYS A 294 7.87 16.17 27.11
C LYS A 294 7.75 15.22 25.92
N THR A 295 7.52 15.73 24.72
CA THR A 295 7.43 14.94 23.50
C THR A 295 8.77 14.31 23.14
N ILE A 296 9.87 15.06 23.27
CA ILE A 296 11.25 14.54 23.05
C ILE A 296 11.58 13.46 24.07
N ASP A 297 11.25 13.66 25.36
CA ASP A 297 11.45 12.66 26.41
C ASP A 297 10.67 11.36 26.12
N ILE A 298 9.42 11.48 25.67
CA ILE A 298 8.60 10.32 25.28
C ILE A 298 9.22 9.60 24.07
N ILE A 299 9.71 10.31 23.06
CA ILE A 299 10.40 9.68 21.91
C ILE A 299 11.64 8.94 22.37
N SER A 300 12.41 9.50 23.27
CA SER A 300 13.57 8.84 23.87
C SER A 300 13.18 7.61 24.70
N LEU A 301 12.06 7.71 25.43
CA LEU A 301 11.48 6.59 26.18
C LEU A 301 11.04 5.46 25.25
N LEU A 302 10.34 5.76 24.17
CA LEU A 302 9.91 4.79 23.14
C LEU A 302 11.13 4.02 22.59
N ARG A 303 12.20 4.73 22.23
CA ARG A 303 13.46 4.08 21.79
C ARG A 303 14.02 3.13 22.84
N LYS A 304 14.02 3.53 24.12
CA LYS A 304 14.52 2.69 25.24
C LYS A 304 13.70 1.40 25.35
N TYR A 305 12.37 1.48 25.19
CA TYR A 305 11.49 0.31 25.30
C TYR A 305 11.53 -0.57 24.04
N ASP A 306 11.76 -0.01 22.88
CA ASP A 306 12.05 -0.78 21.68
C ASP A 306 13.31 -1.63 21.84
N LEU A 307 14.39 -1.06 22.39
CA LEU A 307 15.62 -1.79 22.69
C LEU A 307 15.39 -2.88 23.76
N LYS A 308 14.62 -2.59 24.82
CA LYS A 308 14.26 -3.58 25.85
C LYS A 308 13.48 -4.76 25.26
N SER A 309 12.54 -4.51 24.34
CA SER A 309 11.76 -5.57 23.68
C SER A 309 12.61 -6.50 22.81
N LYS A 310 13.79 -6.04 22.39
CA LYS A 310 14.79 -6.80 21.63
C LYS A 310 15.87 -7.45 22.52
N GLY A 311 15.68 -7.42 23.84
CA GLY A 311 16.59 -8.05 24.81
C GLY A 311 17.72 -7.17 25.33
N VAL A 312 17.83 -5.90 24.89
CA VAL A 312 18.86 -4.99 25.41
C VAL A 312 18.48 -4.53 26.81
N ASN A 313 19.31 -4.89 27.80
CA ASN A 313 19.05 -4.61 29.22
C ASN A 313 17.69 -5.12 29.73
N ASN A 314 17.19 -6.21 29.15
CA ASN A 314 15.98 -6.89 29.59
C ASN A 314 16.07 -8.39 29.25
N SER A 315 16.10 -9.24 30.27
CA SER A 315 16.14 -10.70 30.12
C SER A 315 14.87 -11.41 30.58
N THR A 316 13.98 -10.73 31.29
CA THR A 316 12.89 -11.37 32.03
C THR A 316 11.50 -10.78 31.81
N ILE A 317 11.40 -9.51 31.48
CA ILE A 317 10.09 -8.83 31.36
C ILE A 317 9.50 -9.08 29.96
N ASN A 318 8.29 -9.62 29.91
CA ASN A 318 7.59 -9.86 28.65
C ASN A 318 7.07 -8.54 28.02
N ASN A 319 6.77 -8.59 26.74
CA ASN A 319 6.35 -7.42 25.97
C ASN A 319 5.03 -6.79 26.45
N GLY A 320 4.13 -7.57 27.04
CA GLY A 320 2.88 -7.05 27.61
C GLY A 320 3.13 -6.16 28.83
N GLU A 321 4.01 -6.58 29.73
CA GLU A 321 4.38 -5.78 30.92
C GLU A 321 5.23 -4.57 30.51
N LEU A 322 6.12 -4.71 29.52
CA LEU A 322 6.85 -3.57 28.97
C LEU A 322 5.90 -2.49 28.42
N LEU A 323 4.80 -2.91 27.75
CA LEU A 323 3.81 -1.99 27.22
C LEU A 323 3.06 -1.27 28.32
N LYS A 324 2.67 -1.97 29.39
CA LYS A 324 2.00 -1.36 30.56
C LYS A 324 2.88 -0.32 31.22
N GLU A 325 4.14 -0.65 31.48
CA GLU A 325 5.11 0.28 32.06
C GLU A 325 5.34 1.49 31.16
N LEU A 326 5.52 1.28 29.86
CA LEU A 326 5.70 2.35 28.87
C LEU A 326 4.54 3.35 28.89
N ILE A 327 3.31 2.84 28.78
CA ILE A 327 2.11 3.70 28.75
C ILE A 327 1.91 4.44 30.07
N TYR A 328 2.16 3.80 31.18
CA TYR A 328 2.16 4.47 32.49
C TYR A 328 3.11 5.67 32.50
N ARG A 329 4.36 5.49 32.06
CA ARG A 329 5.37 6.58 31.99
C ARG A 329 5.04 7.68 31.00
N ILE A 330 4.31 7.39 29.91
CA ILE A 330 3.86 8.40 28.97
C ILE A 330 2.76 9.29 29.58
N LEU A 331 1.90 8.71 30.38
CA LEU A 331 0.73 9.41 30.95
C LEU A 331 1.05 10.22 32.22
N HIS A 332 2.11 9.85 32.93
CA HIS A 332 2.56 10.49 34.17
C HIS A 332 3.89 11.22 33.99
#